data_701786bfb753a8bd41a9249cb3fef781
#
_entry.id   701786bfb753a8bd41a9249cb3fef781
#
_cell.length_a   1.000
_cell.length_b   1.000
_cell.length_c   1.000
_cell.angle_alpha   90.00
_cell.angle_beta   90.00
_cell.angle_gamma   90.00
#
_symmetry.space_group_name_H-M   'P 1'
#
loop_
_entity.id
_entity.type
_entity.pdbx_description
1 polymer ?
#
loop_
_entity_poly.entity_id
_entity_poly.type
_entity_poly.pdbx_seq_one_letter_code
_entity_poly.pdbx_strand_id
1 'polypeptide(L)'
;MNAQNGSTDVRTQIVMLARELGFYLCRFARADAPEHAMQFRDWLDRGEGGEMHYLARNAEKRCDPQQVLPEAKTVIVLAFNYFQGEAVGAAVSAADSVAAGVSPANLPNNAADTAAPTSAGRIARYAWGDDYHQLIEKKLAVLDDFLRRHSGTQKCYVDTGPMLERDHAAAAGVGWHGKSTMLLNRHLGTWFFLAEVLTTLEFAPDPPQKNYCGRCTRCIDACPTGAITAPHQVDARRCISYLTIELKGPIPVGLRPMIGDRIYGCDDCLDACPWNRFAKVSRETAFAMRREVAAMKLRDYLSLDAEKFRRLFRDSPVKRTKRRGLLRNVCVALGNVGTKDDLPALEKAAADAEPLIAEHAQWAIGRIRERTVA
;
A
#
# COMPACT_ATOMS: atom_id res chain seq x y z
N MET A 1 36.92 -38.63 -19.53
CA MET A 1 36.82 -37.74 -18.34
C MET A 1 36.13 -36.46 -18.80
N ASN A 2 34.79 -36.46 -18.74
CA ASN A 2 34.02 -35.28 -19.09
C ASN A 2 33.92 -34.37 -17.87
N ALA A 3 34.62 -33.25 -17.92
CA ALA A 3 34.43 -32.16 -17.00
C ALA A 3 33.08 -31.51 -17.32
N GLN A 4 32.04 -31.91 -16.66
CA GLN A 4 30.79 -31.14 -16.56
C GLN A 4 31.10 -29.92 -15.66
N ASN A 5 31.63 -28.84 -16.24
CA ASN A 5 31.57 -27.52 -15.67
C ASN A 5 30.08 -27.13 -15.62
N GLY A 6 29.46 -27.28 -14.46
CA GLY A 6 28.09 -26.85 -14.21
C GLY A 6 27.99 -25.32 -14.28
N SER A 7 27.84 -24.80 -15.49
CA SER A 7 27.34 -23.43 -15.71
C SER A 7 25.95 -23.39 -15.10
N THR A 8 25.81 -22.70 -13.96
CA THR A 8 24.52 -22.45 -13.33
C THR A 8 23.62 -21.77 -14.36
N ASP A 9 22.46 -22.37 -14.65
CA ASP A 9 21.48 -21.81 -15.59
C ASP A 9 21.13 -20.35 -15.29
N VAL A 10 21.00 -19.52 -16.33
CA VAL A 10 20.73 -18.08 -16.24
C VAL A 10 19.51 -17.79 -15.33
N ARG A 11 18.46 -18.60 -15.44
CA ARG A 11 17.28 -18.49 -14.59
C ARG A 11 17.62 -18.64 -13.11
N THR A 12 18.44 -19.62 -12.77
CA THR A 12 18.92 -19.83 -11.40
C THR A 12 19.77 -18.68 -10.91
N GLN A 13 20.63 -18.12 -11.76
CA GLN A 13 21.44 -16.94 -11.42
C GLN A 13 20.58 -15.72 -11.13
N ILE A 14 19.50 -15.48 -11.91
CA ILE A 14 18.53 -14.40 -11.65
C ILE A 14 17.89 -14.58 -10.28
N VAL A 15 17.44 -15.80 -9.93
CA VAL A 15 16.81 -16.08 -8.63
C VAL A 15 17.78 -15.85 -7.48
N MET A 16 19.05 -16.26 -7.64
CA MET A 16 20.09 -16.03 -6.62
C MET A 16 20.37 -14.54 -6.45
N LEU A 17 20.58 -13.81 -7.54
CA LEU A 17 20.83 -12.38 -7.53
C LEU A 17 19.64 -11.61 -6.90
N ALA A 18 18.42 -11.95 -7.26
CA ALA A 18 17.23 -11.35 -6.65
C ALA A 18 17.20 -11.56 -5.12
N ARG A 19 17.57 -12.76 -4.65
CA ARG A 19 17.66 -13.05 -3.21
C ARG A 19 18.76 -12.23 -2.53
N GLU A 20 19.93 -12.10 -3.14
CA GLU A 20 21.05 -11.27 -2.64
C GLU A 20 20.65 -9.80 -2.56
N LEU A 21 19.86 -9.32 -3.51
CA LEU A 21 19.28 -7.96 -3.51
C LEU A 21 18.17 -7.78 -2.46
N GLY A 22 17.76 -8.85 -1.76
CA GLY A 22 16.79 -8.79 -0.67
C GLY A 22 15.34 -9.08 -1.09
N PHE A 23 15.08 -9.45 -2.35
CA PHE A 23 13.76 -9.91 -2.73
C PHE A 23 13.43 -11.27 -2.07
N TYR A 24 12.23 -11.38 -1.55
CA TYR A 24 11.76 -12.60 -0.91
C TYR A 24 11.41 -13.68 -1.92
N LEU A 25 10.84 -13.29 -3.06
CA LEU A 25 10.50 -14.16 -4.18
C LEU A 25 10.98 -13.54 -5.49
N CYS A 26 11.39 -14.43 -6.39
CA CYS A 26 11.60 -14.15 -7.80
C CYS A 26 10.93 -15.27 -8.58
N ARG A 27 9.94 -14.95 -9.40
CA ARG A 27 9.10 -15.89 -10.14
C ARG A 27 8.92 -15.42 -11.57
N PHE A 28 8.51 -16.32 -12.44
CA PHE A 28 8.45 -16.11 -13.88
C PHE A 28 7.04 -16.40 -14.39
N ALA A 29 6.47 -15.47 -15.17
CA ALA A 29 5.26 -15.66 -15.93
C ALA A 29 5.54 -15.43 -17.41
N ARG A 30 4.68 -15.95 -18.29
CA ARG A 30 4.68 -15.55 -19.71
C ARG A 30 4.23 -14.09 -19.82
N ALA A 31 4.73 -13.39 -20.83
CA ALA A 31 4.31 -12.03 -21.15
C ALA A 31 3.01 -12.04 -21.97
N ASP A 32 2.02 -12.78 -21.52
CA ASP A 32 0.69 -12.88 -22.11
C ASP A 32 -0.23 -11.77 -21.56
N ALA A 33 -1.37 -11.54 -22.21
CA ALA A 33 -2.39 -10.61 -21.72
C ALA A 33 -2.85 -11.02 -20.30
N PRO A 34 -3.00 -10.05 -19.37
CA PRO A 34 -3.45 -10.34 -18.01
C PRO A 34 -4.84 -10.96 -17.96
N GLU A 35 -5.08 -11.87 -17.01
CA GLU A 35 -6.36 -12.58 -16.85
C GLU A 35 -7.55 -11.62 -16.67
N HIS A 36 -7.34 -10.51 -15.93
CA HIS A 36 -8.40 -9.57 -15.59
C HIS A 36 -8.39 -8.29 -16.47
N ALA A 37 -7.81 -8.35 -17.67
CA ALA A 37 -7.75 -7.21 -18.60
C ALA A 37 -9.15 -6.66 -18.95
N MET A 38 -10.14 -7.54 -19.20
CA MET A 38 -11.52 -7.12 -19.48
C MET A 38 -12.19 -6.50 -18.25
N GLN A 39 -12.07 -7.13 -17.09
CA GLN A 39 -12.63 -6.62 -15.84
C GLN A 39 -12.04 -5.25 -15.47
N PHE A 40 -10.76 -5.03 -15.78
CA PHE A 40 -10.11 -3.73 -15.59
C PHE A 40 -10.72 -2.65 -16.50
N ARG A 41 -11.00 -2.96 -17.77
CA ARG A 41 -11.68 -2.05 -18.71
C ARG A 41 -13.10 -1.72 -18.23
N ASP A 42 -13.88 -2.74 -17.89
CA ASP A 42 -15.24 -2.58 -17.35
C ASP A 42 -15.27 -1.71 -16.09
N TRP A 43 -14.26 -1.86 -15.22
CA TRP A 43 -14.11 -1.05 -14.01
C TRP A 43 -13.82 0.43 -14.34
N LEU A 44 -12.98 0.69 -15.36
CA LEU A 44 -12.74 2.04 -15.86
C LEU A 44 -14.00 2.65 -16.47
N ASP A 45 -14.74 1.90 -17.26
CA ASP A 45 -15.96 2.35 -17.94
C ASP A 45 -17.08 2.70 -16.95
N ARG A 46 -17.17 1.99 -15.82
CA ARG A 46 -18.06 2.34 -14.70
C ARG A 46 -17.58 3.57 -13.89
N GLY A 47 -16.43 4.16 -14.23
CA GLY A 47 -15.87 5.31 -13.52
C GLY A 47 -15.44 5.01 -12.09
N GLU A 48 -15.28 3.74 -11.72
CA GLU A 48 -14.89 3.31 -10.36
C GLU A 48 -13.45 3.67 -9.99
N GLY A 49 -12.64 4.04 -10.98
CA GLY A 49 -11.28 4.56 -10.81
C GLY A 49 -11.18 6.00 -10.29
N GLY A 50 -12.30 6.74 -10.26
CA GLY A 50 -12.31 8.12 -9.80
C GLY A 50 -11.35 9.01 -10.61
N GLU A 51 -10.56 9.86 -9.92
CA GLU A 51 -9.62 10.81 -10.55
C GLU A 51 -8.29 10.17 -11.01
N MET A 52 -8.16 8.84 -10.98
CA MET A 52 -6.95 8.15 -11.44
C MET A 52 -6.88 8.02 -12.97
N HIS A 53 -7.01 9.15 -13.68
CA HIS A 53 -7.03 9.20 -15.15
C HIS A 53 -5.79 8.60 -15.81
N TYR A 54 -4.68 8.46 -15.10
CA TYR A 54 -3.48 7.79 -15.59
C TYR A 54 -3.71 6.29 -15.84
N LEU A 55 -4.69 5.67 -15.20
CA LEU A 55 -5.07 4.28 -15.45
C LEU A 55 -5.75 4.17 -16.81
N ALA A 56 -6.72 5.02 -17.11
CA ALA A 56 -7.42 5.04 -18.40
C ALA A 56 -6.48 5.38 -19.57
N ARG A 57 -5.59 6.37 -19.41
CA ARG A 57 -4.64 6.77 -20.46
C ARG A 57 -3.72 5.65 -20.93
N ASN A 58 -3.42 4.69 -20.09
CA ASN A 58 -2.53 3.58 -20.37
C ASN A 58 -3.26 2.22 -20.32
N ALA A 59 -4.58 2.20 -20.52
CA ALA A 59 -5.39 0.98 -20.38
C ALA A 59 -4.94 -0.11 -21.37
N GLU A 60 -4.68 0.25 -22.62
CA GLU A 60 -4.21 -0.69 -23.64
C GLU A 60 -2.90 -1.35 -23.24
N LYS A 61 -1.91 -0.55 -22.80
CA LYS A 61 -0.62 -1.08 -22.37
C LYS A 61 -0.76 -1.99 -21.14
N ARG A 62 -1.69 -1.65 -20.22
CA ARG A 62 -1.95 -2.46 -19.02
C ARG A 62 -2.57 -3.80 -19.37
N CYS A 63 -3.36 -3.85 -20.44
CA CYS A 63 -4.03 -5.06 -20.92
C CYS A 63 -3.20 -5.90 -21.88
N ASP A 64 -2.05 -5.39 -22.35
CA ASP A 64 -1.20 -6.09 -23.31
C ASP A 64 0.29 -5.73 -23.09
N PRO A 65 1.09 -6.62 -22.51
CA PRO A 65 2.53 -6.42 -22.32
C PRO A 65 3.31 -6.14 -23.61
N GLN A 66 2.82 -6.60 -24.76
CA GLN A 66 3.45 -6.34 -26.06
C GLN A 66 3.40 -4.86 -26.45
N GLN A 67 2.42 -4.11 -25.95
CA GLN A 67 2.32 -2.65 -26.09
C GLN A 67 3.37 -1.90 -25.24
N VAL A 68 3.90 -2.56 -24.21
CA VAL A 68 4.94 -2.01 -23.32
C VAL A 68 6.33 -2.33 -23.83
N LEU A 69 6.57 -3.58 -24.20
CA LEU A 69 7.81 -4.07 -24.79
C LEU A 69 7.46 -5.07 -25.90
N PRO A 70 7.57 -4.68 -27.18
CA PRO A 70 7.43 -5.62 -28.29
C PRO A 70 8.38 -6.82 -28.14
N GLU A 71 7.92 -7.99 -28.57
CA GLU A 71 8.66 -9.25 -28.47
C GLU A 71 8.94 -9.73 -27.03
N ALA A 72 8.32 -9.12 -26.02
CA ALA A 72 8.41 -9.61 -24.65
C ALA A 72 7.92 -11.06 -24.55
N LYS A 73 8.70 -11.91 -23.87
CA LYS A 73 8.39 -13.33 -23.67
C LYS A 73 8.10 -13.66 -22.23
N THR A 74 8.76 -12.96 -21.31
CA THR A 74 8.69 -13.26 -19.88
C THR A 74 8.45 -12.00 -19.05
N VAL A 75 7.64 -12.12 -18.02
CA VAL A 75 7.55 -11.19 -16.88
C VAL A 75 8.22 -11.85 -15.70
N ILE A 76 9.34 -11.31 -15.25
CA ILE A 76 10.00 -11.71 -14.00
C ILE A 76 9.34 -10.90 -12.89
N VAL A 77 8.65 -11.58 -11.98
CA VAL A 77 7.93 -10.94 -10.88
C VAL A 77 8.68 -11.14 -9.57
N LEU A 78 8.87 -10.06 -8.85
CA LEU A 78 9.63 -9.98 -7.63
C LEU A 78 8.74 -9.53 -6.49
N ALA A 79 8.87 -10.15 -5.32
CA ALA A 79 8.17 -9.73 -4.10
C ALA A 79 9.18 -9.24 -3.06
N PHE A 80 8.96 -8.03 -2.53
CA PHE A 80 9.81 -7.42 -1.51
C PHE A 80 9.01 -7.21 -0.23
N ASN A 81 9.40 -7.86 0.85
CA ASN A 81 8.71 -7.78 2.14
C ASN A 81 8.92 -6.41 2.81
N TYR A 82 7.84 -5.74 3.23
CA TYR A 82 7.91 -4.48 3.97
C TYR A 82 7.33 -4.54 5.39
N PHE A 83 6.92 -5.69 5.87
CA PHE A 83 6.32 -5.82 7.20
C PHE A 83 7.32 -5.52 8.30
N GLN A 84 7.05 -4.52 9.14
CA GLN A 84 7.90 -4.07 10.25
C GLN A 84 7.35 -4.48 11.62
N GLY A 85 6.43 -5.45 11.65
CA GLY A 85 5.75 -5.83 12.89
C GLY A 85 4.62 -4.85 13.25
N GLU A 86 4.22 -4.84 14.52
CA GLU A 86 3.25 -3.89 15.03
C GLU A 86 3.87 -2.49 15.17
N ALA A 87 3.08 -1.44 14.99
CA ALA A 87 3.57 -0.08 15.13
C ALA A 87 4.08 0.17 16.57
N VAL A 88 5.20 0.88 16.68
CA VAL A 88 5.86 1.20 17.97
C VAL A 88 4.91 1.88 18.97
N GLY A 89 3.81 2.51 18.52
CA GLY A 89 2.75 3.05 19.38
C GLY A 89 1.96 1.99 20.17
N ALA A 90 1.88 0.75 19.64
CA ALA A 90 1.31 -0.39 20.36
C ALA A 90 2.31 -1.04 21.32
N ALA A 91 3.62 -0.86 21.10
CA ALA A 91 4.67 -1.44 21.93
C ALA A 91 4.77 -0.78 23.32
N VAL A 92 4.34 0.48 23.48
CA VAL A 92 4.27 1.13 24.79
C VAL A 92 3.16 0.52 25.64
N SER A 93 2.07 0.07 25.03
CA SER A 93 0.98 -0.68 25.70
C SER A 93 1.35 -2.13 25.99
N ALA A 94 2.23 -2.76 25.17
CA ALA A 94 2.66 -4.14 25.37
C ALA A 94 3.70 -4.30 26.49
N ALA A 95 4.54 -3.29 26.72
CA ALA A 95 5.49 -3.29 27.86
C ALA A 95 4.77 -3.25 29.20
N ASP A 96 3.64 -2.54 29.29
CA ASP A 96 2.79 -2.50 30.48
C ASP A 96 1.97 -3.80 30.68
N SER A 97 1.64 -4.51 29.59
CA SER A 97 0.88 -5.76 29.66
C SER A 97 1.73 -7.00 29.99
N VAL A 98 3.03 -7.00 29.66
CA VAL A 98 3.96 -8.05 30.09
C VAL A 98 4.20 -8.01 31.61
N ALA A 99 4.12 -6.82 32.21
CA ALA A 99 4.16 -6.67 33.67
C ALA A 99 2.89 -7.22 34.38
N ALA A 100 1.79 -7.42 33.63
CA ALA A 100 0.49 -7.90 34.14
C ALA A 100 0.21 -9.39 33.87
N GLY A 101 1.11 -10.17 33.26
CA GLY A 101 1.04 -11.64 33.13
C GLY A 101 -0.09 -12.18 32.25
N VAL A 102 -0.60 -11.41 31.29
CA VAL A 102 -1.69 -11.83 30.39
C VAL A 102 -1.14 -12.48 29.12
N SER A 103 -1.50 -13.77 28.90
CA SER A 103 -1.11 -14.54 27.73
C SER A 103 -1.83 -14.07 26.45
N PRO A 104 -1.15 -13.99 25.28
CA PRO A 104 -1.73 -13.51 24.01
C PRO A 104 -2.89 -14.36 23.45
N ALA A 105 -3.19 -15.52 24.02
CA ALA A 105 -4.21 -16.44 23.54
C ALA A 105 -5.66 -16.07 23.91
N ASN A 106 -5.88 -15.09 24.76
CA ASN A 106 -7.19 -14.74 25.37
C ASN A 106 -7.69 -13.32 25.04
N LEU A 107 -7.32 -12.75 23.91
CA LEU A 107 -7.88 -11.48 23.48
C LEU A 107 -9.26 -11.71 22.84
N PRO A 108 -10.33 -10.98 23.28
CA PRO A 108 -11.66 -11.11 22.71
C PRO A 108 -11.68 -10.61 21.25
N ASN A 109 -12.45 -11.29 20.40
CA ASN A 109 -12.56 -11.06 18.96
C ASN A 109 -13.28 -9.74 18.55
N ASN A 110 -13.47 -8.79 19.44
CA ASN A 110 -14.11 -7.49 19.17
C ASN A 110 -13.14 -6.34 19.49
N ALA A 111 -12.10 -6.18 18.68
CA ALA A 111 -11.18 -5.05 18.77
C ALA A 111 -11.74 -3.75 18.15
N ALA A 112 -13.04 -3.67 17.88
CA ALA A 112 -13.65 -2.48 17.27
C ALA A 112 -14.09 -1.40 18.28
N ASP A 113 -14.23 -1.72 19.58
CA ASP A 113 -14.97 -0.83 20.50
C ASP A 113 -14.21 -0.32 21.73
N THR A 114 -12.90 -0.59 21.90
CA THR A 114 -12.20 -0.13 23.13
C THR A 114 -10.81 0.49 22.94
N ALA A 115 -10.41 0.86 21.73
CA ALA A 115 -9.22 1.66 21.55
C ALA A 115 -9.54 3.10 22.00
N ALA A 116 -8.94 3.55 23.10
CA ALA A 116 -8.90 4.97 23.43
C ALA A 116 -8.42 5.74 22.18
N PRO A 117 -9.00 6.91 21.85
CA PRO A 117 -8.68 7.65 20.64
C PRO A 117 -7.18 7.90 20.62
N THR A 118 -6.49 7.21 19.72
CA THR A 118 -5.05 7.41 19.55
C THR A 118 -4.85 8.82 19.02
N SER A 119 -4.20 9.66 19.80
CA SER A 119 -3.85 11.04 19.41
C SER A 119 -2.88 11.11 18.22
N ALA A 120 -2.39 9.97 17.73
CA ALA A 120 -1.53 9.83 16.58
C ALA A 120 -2.36 9.44 15.34
N GLY A 121 -2.19 10.12 14.21
CA GLY A 121 -2.84 9.78 12.95
C GLY A 121 -2.30 8.47 12.36
N ARG A 122 -3.18 7.64 11.77
CA ARG A 122 -2.75 6.40 11.11
C ARG A 122 -2.26 6.66 9.69
N ILE A 123 -1.07 6.15 9.40
CA ILE A 123 -0.46 6.09 8.08
C ILE A 123 -0.35 4.61 7.70
N ALA A 124 -0.73 4.27 6.46
CA ALA A 124 -0.58 2.89 5.96
C ALA A 124 0.88 2.43 6.03
N ARG A 125 1.10 1.17 6.43
CA ARG A 125 2.42 0.59 6.74
C ARG A 125 3.44 0.78 5.62
N TYR A 126 3.01 0.68 4.38
CA TYR A 126 3.90 0.83 3.22
C TYR A 126 4.54 2.21 3.12
N ALA A 127 3.97 3.21 3.79
CA ALA A 127 4.41 4.61 3.76
C ALA A 127 5.06 5.09 5.06
N TRP A 128 5.39 4.18 5.98
CA TRP A 128 6.01 4.53 7.26
C TRP A 128 7.43 5.05 7.12
N GLY A 129 8.21 4.45 6.22
CA GLY A 129 9.63 4.74 6.02
C GLY A 129 9.93 5.48 4.73
N ASP A 130 11.00 5.04 4.11
CA ASP A 130 11.48 5.59 2.86
C ASP A 130 10.66 5.14 1.66
N ASP A 131 10.75 5.90 0.57
CA ASP A 131 10.03 5.63 -0.67
C ASP A 131 10.54 4.33 -1.31
N TYR A 132 9.69 3.30 -1.28
CA TYR A 132 9.99 1.99 -1.80
C TYR A 132 10.34 1.99 -3.30
N HIS A 133 9.83 2.96 -4.07
CA HIS A 133 10.17 3.09 -5.48
C HIS A 133 11.66 3.25 -5.66
N GLN A 134 12.26 4.24 -4.98
CA GLN A 134 13.69 4.53 -5.10
C GLN A 134 14.56 3.37 -4.64
N LEU A 135 14.16 2.68 -3.59
CA LEU A 135 14.91 1.54 -3.05
C LEU A 135 14.86 0.35 -4.01
N ILE A 136 13.67 0.01 -4.49
CA ILE A 136 13.47 -1.16 -5.37
C ILE A 136 14.01 -0.89 -6.77
N GLU A 137 13.84 0.33 -7.32
CA GLU A 137 14.42 0.71 -8.62
C GLU A 137 15.93 0.52 -8.69
N LYS A 138 16.66 0.88 -7.62
CA LYS A 138 18.13 0.63 -7.55
C LYS A 138 18.47 -0.85 -7.62
N LYS A 139 17.64 -1.71 -7.02
CA LYS A 139 17.81 -3.17 -7.06
C LYS A 139 17.44 -3.73 -8.43
N LEU A 140 16.39 -3.20 -9.05
CA LEU A 140 16.00 -3.58 -10.42
C LEU A 140 17.07 -3.20 -11.46
N ALA A 141 17.77 -2.07 -11.29
CA ALA A 141 18.85 -1.69 -12.18
C ALA A 141 19.98 -2.73 -12.21
N VAL A 142 20.29 -3.37 -11.09
CA VAL A 142 21.29 -4.46 -11.03
C VAL A 142 20.82 -5.69 -11.80
N LEU A 143 19.53 -6.03 -11.69
CA LEU A 143 18.93 -7.12 -12.45
C LEU A 143 18.87 -6.80 -13.96
N ASP A 144 18.55 -5.57 -14.32
CA ASP A 144 18.53 -5.09 -15.71
C ASP A 144 19.93 -5.23 -16.34
N ASP A 145 20.97 -4.77 -15.66
CA ASP A 145 22.37 -4.91 -16.11
C ASP A 145 22.78 -6.38 -16.27
N PHE A 146 22.33 -7.25 -15.38
CA PHE A 146 22.58 -8.68 -15.50
C PHE A 146 21.91 -9.25 -16.75
N LEU A 147 20.63 -8.94 -16.99
CA LEU A 147 19.88 -9.45 -18.14
C LEU A 147 20.41 -8.90 -19.48
N ARG A 148 20.89 -7.65 -19.52
CA ARG A 148 21.52 -7.06 -20.71
C ARG A 148 22.79 -7.83 -21.13
N ARG A 149 23.56 -8.32 -20.17
CA ARG A 149 24.73 -9.17 -20.47
C ARG A 149 24.36 -10.50 -21.12
N HIS A 150 23.10 -10.93 -21.00
CA HIS A 150 22.52 -12.10 -21.66
C HIS A 150 21.70 -11.74 -22.92
N SER A 151 21.96 -10.56 -23.52
CA SER A 151 21.30 -10.08 -24.75
C SER A 151 19.80 -9.86 -24.63
N GLY A 152 19.28 -9.66 -23.42
CA GLY A 152 17.89 -9.29 -23.18
C GLY A 152 17.64 -7.79 -23.35
N THR A 153 16.45 -7.44 -23.81
CA THR A 153 15.88 -6.09 -23.71
C THR A 153 14.81 -6.11 -22.62
N GLN A 154 14.82 -5.10 -21.72
CA GLN A 154 13.96 -5.09 -20.55
C GLN A 154 13.25 -3.76 -20.34
N LYS A 155 12.11 -3.84 -19.65
CA LYS A 155 11.44 -2.73 -18.96
C LYS A 155 11.21 -3.14 -17.50
N CYS A 156 11.73 -2.34 -16.59
CA CYS A 156 11.65 -2.57 -15.14
C CYS A 156 10.63 -1.61 -14.53
N TYR A 157 9.76 -2.12 -13.66
CA TYR A 157 8.72 -1.35 -13.01
C TYR A 157 8.57 -1.72 -11.54
N VAL A 158 8.19 -0.73 -10.76
CA VAL A 158 7.68 -0.88 -9.41
C VAL A 158 6.51 0.10 -9.27
N ASP A 159 5.27 -0.40 -9.29
CA ASP A 159 4.01 0.34 -9.16
C ASP A 159 3.76 1.47 -10.21
N THR A 160 4.80 1.99 -10.84
CA THR A 160 4.70 3.11 -11.78
C THR A 160 4.50 2.69 -13.24
N GLY A 161 4.65 1.41 -13.54
CA GLY A 161 4.52 0.87 -14.89
C GLY A 161 3.08 0.74 -15.38
N PRO A 162 2.87 0.73 -16.71
CA PRO A 162 1.57 0.45 -17.28
C PRO A 162 1.33 -1.06 -17.37
N MET A 163 1.40 -1.77 -16.23
CA MET A 163 1.21 -3.21 -16.09
C MET A 163 0.08 -3.50 -15.10
N LEU A 164 -0.59 -4.64 -15.25
CA LEU A 164 -1.47 -5.21 -14.21
C LEU A 164 -0.63 -6.16 -13.33
N GLU A 165 0.23 -5.59 -12.50
CA GLU A 165 1.26 -6.29 -11.73
C GLU A 165 0.72 -7.47 -10.91
N ARG A 166 -0.47 -7.31 -10.31
CA ARG A 166 -1.07 -8.39 -9.51
C ARG A 166 -1.47 -9.60 -10.34
N ASP A 167 -1.88 -9.40 -11.59
CA ASP A 167 -2.23 -10.49 -12.50
C ASP A 167 -0.98 -11.27 -12.90
N HIS A 168 0.08 -10.57 -13.32
CA HIS A 168 1.35 -11.21 -13.64
C HIS A 168 1.93 -11.93 -12.42
N ALA A 169 1.81 -11.33 -11.22
CA ALA A 169 2.27 -11.94 -9.98
C ALA A 169 1.46 -13.20 -9.60
N ALA A 170 0.16 -13.21 -9.84
CA ALA A 170 -0.67 -14.40 -9.65
C ALA A 170 -0.31 -15.48 -10.66
N ALA A 171 -0.16 -15.13 -11.95
CA ALA A 171 0.26 -16.05 -13.00
C ALA A 171 1.64 -16.65 -12.76
N ALA A 172 2.59 -15.86 -12.21
CA ALA A 172 3.92 -16.32 -11.80
C ALA A 172 3.93 -17.15 -10.51
N GLY A 173 2.80 -17.31 -9.83
CA GLY A 173 2.74 -18.06 -8.57
C GLY A 173 3.39 -17.33 -7.39
N VAL A 174 3.51 -16.00 -7.42
CA VAL A 174 3.91 -15.21 -6.26
C VAL A 174 2.85 -15.28 -5.17
N GLY A 175 1.59 -15.33 -5.56
CA GLY A 175 0.46 -15.41 -4.65
C GLY A 175 -0.86 -15.62 -5.39
N TRP A 176 -1.96 -15.24 -4.77
CA TRP A 176 -3.30 -15.30 -5.37
C TRP A 176 -4.07 -14.01 -5.11
N HIS A 177 -5.01 -13.70 -5.98
CA HIS A 177 -5.92 -12.57 -5.78
C HIS A 177 -6.84 -12.80 -4.59
N GLY A 178 -6.74 -11.93 -3.59
CA GLY A 178 -7.65 -11.91 -2.46
C GLY A 178 -8.97 -11.23 -2.78
N LYS A 179 -10.00 -11.52 -1.98
CA LYS A 179 -11.31 -10.83 -2.09
C LYS A 179 -11.20 -9.32 -1.85
N SER A 180 -10.13 -8.85 -1.22
CA SER A 180 -9.78 -7.43 -1.04
C SER A 180 -9.20 -6.76 -2.30
N THR A 181 -9.11 -7.47 -3.43
CA THR A 181 -8.36 -7.08 -4.65
C THR A 181 -6.85 -7.03 -4.49
N MET A 182 -6.32 -7.29 -3.29
CA MET A 182 -4.88 -7.33 -3.05
C MET A 182 -4.32 -8.73 -3.32
N LEU A 183 -3.03 -8.80 -3.66
CA LEU A 183 -2.33 -10.08 -3.78
C LEU A 183 -1.96 -10.60 -2.39
N LEU A 184 -2.15 -11.89 -2.16
CA LEU A 184 -1.83 -12.58 -0.91
C LEU A 184 -0.78 -13.66 -1.15
N ASN A 185 0.11 -13.84 -0.16
CA ASN A 185 1.10 -14.92 -0.17
C ASN A 185 1.04 -15.69 1.14
N ARG A 186 1.29 -17.01 1.08
CA ARG A 186 1.22 -17.91 2.27
C ARG A 186 2.22 -17.55 3.37
N HIS A 187 3.34 -16.90 3.04
CA HIS A 187 4.45 -16.64 3.95
C HIS A 187 4.67 -15.16 4.24
N LEU A 188 4.16 -14.26 3.35
CA LEU A 188 4.26 -12.82 3.48
C LEU A 188 2.94 -12.17 3.92
N GLY A 189 1.84 -12.94 3.91
CA GLY A 189 0.51 -12.35 4.11
C GLY A 189 0.18 -11.37 2.99
N THR A 190 -0.11 -10.13 3.36
CA THR A 190 -0.43 -9.02 2.45
C THR A 190 0.68 -7.95 2.37
N TRP A 191 1.80 -8.15 3.10
CA TRP A 191 2.79 -7.11 3.38
C TRP A 191 4.01 -7.19 2.48
N PHE A 192 3.82 -7.06 1.17
CA PHE A 192 4.92 -7.04 0.22
C PHE A 192 4.64 -6.11 -0.96
N PHE A 193 5.69 -5.49 -1.44
CA PHE A 193 5.69 -4.78 -2.71
C PHE A 193 5.90 -5.75 -3.85
N LEU A 194 5.35 -5.42 -5.01
CA LEU A 194 5.65 -6.06 -6.28
C LEU A 194 6.65 -5.22 -7.06
N ALA A 195 7.48 -5.89 -7.83
CA ALA A 195 8.28 -5.29 -8.86
C ALA A 195 8.34 -6.25 -10.06
N GLU A 196 8.46 -5.73 -11.26
CA GLU A 196 8.41 -6.51 -12.48
C GLU A 196 9.54 -6.13 -13.44
N VAL A 197 10.07 -7.15 -14.09
CA VAL A 197 10.97 -6.99 -15.23
C VAL A 197 10.33 -7.71 -16.42
N LEU A 198 9.81 -6.92 -17.36
CA LEU A 198 9.34 -7.41 -18.65
C LEU A 198 10.55 -7.59 -19.56
N THR A 199 10.77 -8.77 -20.15
CA THR A 199 11.97 -9.07 -20.92
C THR A 199 11.69 -9.88 -22.18
N THR A 200 12.54 -9.69 -23.20
CA THR A 200 12.54 -10.50 -24.44
C THR A 200 13.20 -11.87 -24.25
N LEU A 201 13.89 -12.10 -23.12
CA LEU A 201 14.42 -13.42 -22.79
C LEU A 201 13.28 -14.37 -22.45
N GLU A 202 13.44 -15.61 -22.87
CA GLU A 202 12.44 -16.66 -22.65
C GLU A 202 12.85 -17.55 -21.49
N PHE A 203 11.97 -17.63 -20.48
CA PHE A 203 12.14 -18.53 -19.33
C PHE A 203 10.86 -19.35 -19.14
N ALA A 204 11.03 -20.59 -18.68
CA ALA A 204 9.90 -21.44 -18.31
C ALA A 204 9.10 -20.78 -17.17
N PRO A 205 7.76 -20.63 -17.31
CA PRO A 205 6.93 -20.00 -16.28
C PRO A 205 6.83 -20.88 -15.03
N ASP A 206 6.68 -20.24 -13.89
CA ASP A 206 6.34 -20.92 -12.63
C ASP A 206 4.82 -21.19 -12.60
N PRO A 207 4.37 -22.25 -11.93
CA PRO A 207 2.94 -22.54 -11.83
C PRO A 207 2.23 -21.56 -10.89
N PRO A 208 0.97 -21.17 -11.19
CA PRO A 208 0.18 -20.30 -10.34
C PRO A 208 -0.18 -21.00 -9.02
N GLN A 209 -0.44 -20.21 -7.99
CA GLN A 209 -0.92 -20.73 -6.71
C GLN A 209 -2.45 -20.86 -6.69
N LYS A 210 -2.94 -21.82 -5.89
CA LYS A 210 -4.38 -21.90 -5.61
C LYS A 210 -4.84 -20.71 -4.79
N ASN A 211 -6.10 -20.30 -4.97
CA ASN A 211 -6.75 -19.31 -4.11
C ASN A 211 -7.15 -19.94 -2.78
N TYR A 212 -6.67 -19.37 -1.67
CA TYR A 212 -6.94 -19.85 -0.33
C TYR A 212 -7.86 -18.94 0.49
N CYS A 213 -8.56 -18.00 -0.13
CA CYS A 213 -9.54 -17.16 0.57
C CYS A 213 -10.76 -17.93 1.06
N GLY A 214 -11.17 -18.99 0.34
CA GLY A 214 -12.30 -19.85 0.72
C GLY A 214 -13.58 -19.03 1.00
N ARG A 215 -14.25 -19.30 2.13
CA ARG A 215 -15.47 -18.61 2.55
C ARG A 215 -15.21 -17.30 3.33
N CYS A 216 -13.95 -16.97 3.63
CA CYS A 216 -13.59 -15.79 4.43
C CYS A 216 -14.04 -14.49 3.77
N THR A 217 -14.66 -13.58 4.55
CA THR A 217 -15.09 -12.24 4.12
C THR A 217 -14.49 -11.11 4.95
N ARG A 218 -13.57 -11.40 5.87
CA ARG A 218 -13.06 -10.46 6.87
C ARG A 218 -12.60 -9.11 6.28
N CYS A 219 -11.95 -9.12 5.11
CA CYS A 219 -11.51 -7.89 4.45
C CYS A 219 -12.67 -7.04 3.92
N ILE A 220 -13.79 -7.67 3.53
CA ILE A 220 -15.00 -6.98 3.08
C ILE A 220 -15.68 -6.36 4.29
N ASP A 221 -15.85 -7.15 5.35
CA ASP A 221 -16.52 -6.74 6.59
C ASP A 221 -15.75 -5.63 7.33
N ALA A 222 -14.42 -5.66 7.24
CA ALA A 222 -13.52 -4.66 7.85
C ALA A 222 -13.45 -3.33 7.09
N CYS A 223 -13.99 -3.24 5.86
CA CYS A 223 -13.90 -2.02 5.07
C CYS A 223 -14.88 -0.95 5.59
N PRO A 224 -14.40 0.15 6.24
CA PRO A 224 -15.30 1.09 6.92
C PRO A 224 -16.27 1.80 5.98
N THR A 225 -15.91 1.99 4.72
CA THR A 225 -16.70 2.70 3.71
C THR A 225 -17.46 1.76 2.78
N GLY A 226 -17.31 0.44 2.94
CA GLY A 226 -17.84 -0.55 2.01
C GLY A 226 -17.31 -0.38 0.60
N ALA A 227 -16.05 0.07 0.45
CA ALA A 227 -15.42 0.23 -0.85
C ALA A 227 -15.22 -1.12 -1.58
N ILE A 228 -15.04 -2.22 -0.84
CA ILE A 228 -15.01 -3.58 -1.42
C ILE A 228 -16.47 -4.01 -1.60
N THR A 229 -17.02 -3.77 -2.79
CA THR A 229 -18.46 -3.92 -3.09
C THR A 229 -18.87 -5.38 -3.27
N ALA A 230 -17.93 -6.23 -3.66
CA ALA A 230 -18.08 -7.68 -3.77
C ALA A 230 -16.70 -8.34 -3.71
N PRO A 231 -16.59 -9.68 -3.55
CA PRO A 231 -15.33 -10.38 -3.69
C PRO A 231 -14.62 -9.99 -5.00
N HIS A 232 -13.37 -9.55 -4.90
CA HIS A 232 -12.52 -9.14 -6.02
C HIS A 232 -12.99 -7.86 -6.75
N GLN A 233 -13.86 -7.05 -6.13
CA GLN A 233 -14.34 -5.78 -6.69
C GLN A 233 -14.16 -4.64 -5.70
N VAL A 234 -13.71 -3.48 -6.18
CA VAL A 234 -13.53 -2.27 -5.38
C VAL A 234 -14.02 -1.04 -6.14
N ASP A 235 -14.83 -0.23 -5.50
CA ASP A 235 -15.10 1.15 -5.94
C ASP A 235 -14.05 2.06 -5.28
N ALA A 236 -13.06 2.49 -6.05
CA ALA A 236 -11.98 3.32 -5.53
C ALA A 236 -12.49 4.65 -4.96
N ARG A 237 -13.57 5.21 -5.50
CA ARG A 237 -14.16 6.48 -5.04
C ARG A 237 -14.59 6.44 -3.57
N ARG A 238 -14.83 5.25 -3.03
CA ARG A 238 -15.16 5.01 -1.62
C ARG A 238 -13.95 4.57 -0.79
N CYS A 239 -12.88 4.10 -1.42
CA CYS A 239 -11.70 3.57 -0.72
C CYS A 239 -10.97 4.67 0.03
N ILE A 240 -10.72 4.49 1.33
CA ILE A 240 -9.99 5.46 2.16
C ILE A 240 -8.59 5.71 1.61
N SER A 241 -7.94 4.69 1.06
CA SER A 241 -6.62 4.85 0.42
C SER A 241 -6.70 5.83 -0.75
N TYR A 242 -7.69 5.68 -1.63
CA TYR A 242 -7.94 6.64 -2.71
C TYR A 242 -8.28 8.04 -2.18
N LEU A 243 -9.19 8.14 -1.23
CA LEU A 243 -9.66 9.42 -0.67
C LEU A 243 -8.52 10.22 -0.03
N THR A 244 -7.57 9.54 0.59
CA THR A 244 -6.46 10.17 1.31
C THR A 244 -5.20 10.39 0.46
N ILE A 245 -5.06 9.72 -0.68
CA ILE A 245 -3.87 9.77 -1.53
C ILE A 245 -4.15 10.39 -2.90
N GLU A 246 -5.15 9.86 -3.62
CA GLU A 246 -5.39 10.18 -5.03
C GLU A 246 -6.35 11.33 -5.26
N LEU A 247 -7.42 11.41 -4.47
CA LEU A 247 -8.42 12.47 -4.57
C LEU A 247 -7.79 13.85 -4.34
N LYS A 248 -7.92 14.76 -5.30
CA LYS A 248 -7.33 16.11 -5.23
C LYS A 248 -8.27 17.17 -4.66
N GLY A 249 -9.57 16.92 -4.75
CA GLY A 249 -10.65 17.76 -4.26
C GLY A 249 -11.03 17.51 -2.80
N PRO A 250 -12.19 18.05 -2.38
CA PRO A 250 -12.75 17.81 -1.04
C PRO A 250 -13.20 16.35 -0.88
N ILE A 251 -12.98 15.81 0.31
CA ILE A 251 -13.53 14.50 0.66
C ILE A 251 -15.06 14.65 0.84
N PRO A 252 -15.87 13.81 0.20
CA PRO A 252 -17.34 13.86 0.36
C PRO A 252 -17.76 13.80 1.83
N VAL A 253 -18.64 14.70 2.25
CA VAL A 253 -19.03 14.87 3.67
C VAL A 253 -19.51 13.55 4.28
N GLY A 254 -20.31 12.77 3.54
CA GLY A 254 -20.82 11.47 4.02
C GLY A 254 -19.75 10.41 4.27
N LEU A 255 -18.55 10.53 3.67
CA LEU A 255 -17.46 9.59 3.86
C LEU A 255 -16.47 10.01 4.97
N ARG A 256 -16.44 11.29 5.35
CA ARG A 256 -15.51 11.83 6.35
C ARG A 256 -15.56 11.08 7.69
N PRO A 257 -16.76 10.78 8.27
CA PRO A 257 -16.82 10.05 9.53
C PRO A 257 -16.20 8.65 9.45
N MET A 258 -16.32 7.99 8.30
CA MET A 258 -15.84 6.62 8.09
C MET A 258 -14.31 6.53 7.95
N ILE A 259 -13.61 7.65 7.73
CA ILE A 259 -12.15 7.69 7.63
C ILE A 259 -11.49 7.44 8.99
N GLY A 260 -12.17 7.79 10.09
CA GLY A 260 -11.60 7.66 11.42
C GLY A 260 -10.35 8.55 11.58
N ASP A 261 -9.28 7.98 12.08
CA ASP A 261 -7.99 8.64 12.34
C ASP A 261 -6.96 8.49 11.23
N ARG A 262 -7.34 7.99 10.05
CA ARG A 262 -6.43 7.72 8.92
C ARG A 262 -6.09 9.01 8.19
N ILE A 263 -4.79 9.32 8.11
CA ILE A 263 -4.30 10.53 7.43
C ILE A 263 -3.61 10.23 6.09
N TYR A 264 -3.20 8.97 5.85
CA TYR A 264 -2.57 8.56 4.60
C TYR A 264 -2.73 7.05 4.38
N GLY A 265 -3.46 6.66 3.35
CA GLY A 265 -3.72 5.25 3.05
C GLY A 265 -4.64 4.58 4.07
N CYS A 266 -4.81 3.28 3.91
CA CYS A 266 -5.66 2.46 4.78
C CYS A 266 -5.23 0.99 4.66
N ASP A 267 -5.03 0.34 5.80
CA ASP A 267 -4.64 -1.07 5.85
C ASP A 267 -5.75 -2.00 6.38
N ASP A 268 -6.95 -1.50 6.68
CA ASP A 268 -7.99 -2.28 7.37
C ASP A 268 -8.31 -3.62 6.70
N CYS A 269 -8.43 -3.63 5.37
CA CYS A 269 -8.66 -4.87 4.62
C CYS A 269 -7.44 -5.80 4.60
N LEU A 270 -6.23 -5.24 4.77
CA LEU A 270 -5.00 -5.99 4.88
C LEU A 270 -4.86 -6.55 6.29
N ASP A 271 -5.00 -5.71 7.33
CA ASP A 271 -4.91 -6.10 8.75
C ASP A 271 -5.91 -7.21 9.11
N ALA A 272 -7.15 -7.16 8.58
CA ALA A 272 -8.16 -8.18 8.79
C ALA A 272 -7.84 -9.55 8.16
N CYS A 273 -6.81 -9.62 7.30
CA CYS A 273 -6.50 -10.86 6.57
C CYS A 273 -5.84 -11.91 7.48
N PRO A 274 -6.45 -13.11 7.65
CA PRO A 274 -5.90 -14.13 8.53
C PRO A 274 -4.55 -14.70 8.06
N TRP A 275 -4.16 -14.47 6.81
CA TRP A 275 -2.87 -14.90 6.27
C TRP A 275 -1.70 -14.08 6.84
N ASN A 276 -1.95 -12.91 7.40
CA ASN A 276 -0.93 -12.08 8.03
C ASN A 276 -0.30 -12.71 9.28
N ARG A 277 -0.96 -13.70 9.91
CA ARG A 277 -0.37 -14.49 11.01
C ARG A 277 0.94 -15.20 10.63
N PHE A 278 1.21 -15.36 9.34
CA PHE A 278 2.44 -15.95 8.82
C PHE A 278 3.47 -14.94 8.36
N ALA A 279 3.11 -13.64 8.37
CA ALA A 279 4.01 -12.57 7.96
C ALA A 279 5.25 -12.55 8.87
N LYS A 280 6.40 -12.34 8.24
CA LYS A 280 7.69 -12.23 8.93
C LYS A 280 8.18 -10.80 8.86
N VAL A 281 8.79 -10.32 9.93
CA VAL A 281 9.38 -8.97 9.94
C VAL A 281 10.45 -8.87 8.86
N SER A 282 10.39 -7.79 8.09
CA SER A 282 11.36 -7.48 7.04
C SER A 282 12.73 -7.16 7.64
N ARG A 283 13.78 -7.56 6.94
CA ARG A 283 15.16 -7.14 7.28
C ARG A 283 15.49 -5.74 6.77
N GLU A 284 14.66 -5.19 5.89
CA GLU A 284 14.87 -3.86 5.32
C GLU A 284 14.36 -2.79 6.30
N THR A 285 15.28 -2.14 6.98
CA THR A 285 14.97 -1.13 8.00
C THR A 285 14.52 0.21 7.41
N ALA A 286 14.75 0.46 6.12
CA ALA A 286 14.30 1.67 5.44
C ALA A 286 12.76 1.82 5.44
N PHE A 287 12.02 0.72 5.64
CA PHE A 287 10.55 0.73 5.74
C PHE A 287 10.03 0.93 7.17
N ALA A 288 10.91 0.99 8.16
CA ALA A 288 10.51 1.28 9.54
C ALA A 288 9.92 2.69 9.64
N MET A 289 8.97 2.87 10.57
CA MET A 289 8.36 4.18 10.80
C MET A 289 9.42 5.21 11.21
N ARG A 290 9.41 6.36 10.55
CA ARG A 290 10.32 7.48 10.87
C ARG A 290 10.03 7.98 12.26
N ARG A 291 11.07 8.16 13.09
CA ARG A 291 10.94 8.55 14.51
C ARG A 291 10.17 9.86 14.68
N GLU A 292 10.44 10.84 13.82
CA GLU A 292 9.76 12.14 13.85
C GLU A 292 8.26 11.99 13.61
N VAL A 293 7.87 11.13 12.67
CA VAL A 293 6.46 10.86 12.33
C VAL A 293 5.78 10.10 13.47
N ALA A 294 6.46 9.11 14.06
CA ALA A 294 5.95 8.31 15.17
C ALA A 294 5.69 9.16 16.44
N ALA A 295 6.44 10.23 16.63
CA ALA A 295 6.31 11.14 17.77
C ALA A 295 5.20 12.20 17.60
N MET A 296 4.66 12.39 16.38
CA MET A 296 3.68 13.44 16.11
C MET A 296 2.26 13.05 16.57
N LYS A 297 1.59 13.99 17.20
CA LYS A 297 0.15 13.96 17.41
C LYS A 297 -0.57 14.54 16.18
N LEU A 298 -1.84 14.20 15.98
CA LEU A 298 -2.63 14.72 14.86
C LEU A 298 -2.56 16.25 14.74
N ARG A 299 -2.70 16.97 15.85
CA ARG A 299 -2.66 18.43 15.86
C ARG A 299 -1.33 19.02 15.39
N ASP A 300 -0.22 18.30 15.59
CA ASP A 300 1.12 18.79 15.25
C ASP A 300 1.31 18.92 13.74
N TYR A 301 0.66 18.04 12.96
CA TYR A 301 0.67 18.11 11.50
C TYR A 301 0.10 19.43 10.97
N LEU A 302 -0.89 20.04 11.65
CA LEU A 302 -1.49 21.30 11.22
C LEU A 302 -0.50 22.48 11.28
N SER A 303 0.60 22.34 12.03
CA SER A 303 1.67 23.35 12.11
C SER A 303 2.67 23.26 10.96
N LEU A 304 2.57 22.26 10.08
CA LEU A 304 3.49 22.08 8.95
C LEU A 304 3.24 23.15 7.87
N ASP A 305 4.22 24.02 7.67
CA ASP A 305 4.32 24.83 6.47
C ASP A 305 4.87 23.99 5.28
N ALA A 306 4.99 24.61 4.10
CA ALA A 306 5.46 23.91 2.90
C ALA A 306 6.91 23.39 3.02
N GLU A 307 7.76 24.08 3.75
CA GLU A 307 9.16 23.71 3.93
C GLU A 307 9.29 22.56 4.93
N LYS A 308 8.64 22.67 6.09
CA LYS A 308 8.61 21.60 7.10
C LYS A 308 8.01 20.32 6.55
N PHE A 309 6.92 20.42 5.76
CA PHE A 309 6.33 19.27 5.07
C PHE A 309 7.34 18.60 4.14
N ARG A 310 8.02 19.38 3.27
CA ARG A 310 9.02 18.83 2.34
C ARG A 310 10.19 18.18 3.05
N ARG A 311 10.62 18.73 4.18
CA ARG A 311 11.72 18.18 4.99
C ARG A 311 11.30 16.88 5.66
N LEU A 312 10.14 16.86 6.34
CA LEU A 312 9.64 15.70 7.09
C LEU A 312 9.37 14.49 6.17
N PHE A 313 8.80 14.74 4.99
CA PHE A 313 8.42 13.71 4.02
C PHE A 313 9.33 13.65 2.79
N ARG A 314 10.59 14.13 2.92
CA ARG A 314 11.61 13.89 1.88
C ARG A 314 11.78 12.38 1.73
N ASP A 315 11.80 11.91 0.47
CA ASP A 315 11.97 10.49 0.14
C ASP A 315 10.99 9.57 0.90
N SER A 316 9.75 10.02 1.04
CA SER A 316 8.62 9.26 1.61
C SER A 316 7.46 9.23 0.63
N PRO A 317 6.70 8.13 0.55
CA PRO A 317 5.49 8.05 -0.28
C PRO A 317 4.45 9.12 0.07
N VAL A 318 4.41 9.59 1.32
CA VAL A 318 3.48 10.62 1.80
C VAL A 318 3.61 11.93 1.02
N LYS A 319 4.77 12.23 0.44
CA LYS A 319 5.01 13.40 -0.41
C LYS A 319 4.02 13.51 -1.58
N ARG A 320 3.46 12.39 -2.05
CA ARG A 320 2.48 12.33 -3.17
C ARG A 320 1.23 13.17 -2.92
N THR A 321 0.73 13.23 -1.68
CA THR A 321 -0.48 14.01 -1.33
C THR A 321 -0.25 15.52 -1.33
N LYS A 322 1.02 15.96 -1.29
CA LYS A 322 1.41 17.34 -1.00
C LYS A 322 0.89 17.80 0.37
N ARG A 323 1.36 18.94 0.87
CA ARG A 323 0.89 19.54 2.13
C ARG A 323 -0.63 19.65 2.19
N ARG A 324 -1.25 20.19 1.15
CA ARG A 324 -2.69 20.44 1.13
C ARG A 324 -3.53 19.19 1.33
N GLY A 325 -3.16 18.08 0.70
CA GLY A 325 -3.89 16.81 0.83
C GLY A 325 -3.68 16.16 2.20
N LEU A 326 -2.44 16.20 2.75
CA LEU A 326 -2.19 15.67 4.08
C LEU A 326 -2.94 16.46 5.16
N LEU A 327 -2.89 17.80 5.13
CA LEU A 327 -3.56 18.62 6.13
C LEU A 327 -5.09 18.52 6.04
N ARG A 328 -5.64 18.42 4.80
CA ARG A 328 -7.05 18.07 4.59
C ARG A 328 -7.42 16.78 5.33
N ASN A 329 -6.63 15.72 5.18
CA ASN A 329 -6.87 14.43 5.82
C ASN A 329 -6.75 14.52 7.34
N VAL A 330 -5.76 15.27 7.85
CA VAL A 330 -5.57 15.53 9.27
C VAL A 330 -6.77 16.27 9.87
N CYS A 331 -7.32 17.27 9.17
CA CYS A 331 -8.54 17.94 9.62
C CYS A 331 -9.71 16.95 9.75
N VAL A 332 -9.90 16.05 8.76
CA VAL A 332 -10.94 15.01 8.84
C VAL A 332 -10.71 14.09 10.02
N ALA A 333 -9.48 13.61 10.22
CA ALA A 333 -9.14 12.76 11.35
C ALA A 333 -9.42 13.44 12.70
N LEU A 334 -9.00 14.71 12.87
CA LEU A 334 -9.32 15.48 14.07
C LEU A 334 -10.82 15.69 14.26
N GLY A 335 -11.57 15.93 13.19
CA GLY A 335 -13.02 15.98 13.21
C GLY A 335 -13.65 14.70 13.76
N ASN A 336 -13.05 13.54 13.49
CA ASN A 336 -13.53 12.25 13.97
C ASN A 336 -13.09 11.92 15.41
N VAL A 337 -11.81 12.11 15.74
CA VAL A 337 -11.25 11.63 17.03
C VAL A 337 -10.71 12.74 17.93
N GLY A 338 -10.66 13.99 17.45
CA GLY A 338 -10.15 15.13 18.20
C GLY A 338 -11.04 15.56 19.37
N THR A 339 -10.49 16.35 20.26
CA THR A 339 -11.11 16.89 21.47
C THR A 339 -11.16 18.42 21.45
N LYS A 340 -11.70 19.03 22.50
CA LYS A 340 -11.69 20.50 22.65
C LYS A 340 -10.28 21.10 22.60
N ASP A 341 -9.28 20.35 23.06
CA ASP A 341 -7.87 20.77 23.06
C ASP A 341 -7.29 20.92 21.65
N ASP A 342 -7.94 20.38 20.62
CA ASP A 342 -7.52 20.47 19.23
C ASP A 342 -8.15 21.68 18.51
N LEU A 343 -9.16 22.32 19.10
CA LEU A 343 -9.87 23.46 18.49
C LEU A 343 -8.94 24.62 18.13
N PRO A 344 -7.98 25.06 18.97
CA PRO A 344 -7.11 26.18 18.61
C PRO A 344 -6.26 25.91 17.36
N ALA A 345 -5.80 24.67 17.17
CA ALA A 345 -5.05 24.26 15.98
C ALA A 345 -5.93 24.23 14.74
N LEU A 346 -7.18 23.73 14.87
CA LEU A 346 -8.16 23.71 13.80
C LEU A 346 -8.66 25.11 13.42
N GLU A 347 -8.85 26.01 14.38
CA GLU A 347 -9.24 27.41 14.13
C GLU A 347 -8.15 28.13 13.32
N LYS A 348 -6.89 27.89 13.62
CA LYS A 348 -5.78 28.37 12.80
C LYS A 348 -5.80 27.76 11.40
N ALA A 349 -6.06 26.45 11.26
CA ALA A 349 -6.17 25.79 9.98
C ALA A 349 -7.40 26.24 9.16
N ALA A 350 -8.48 26.67 9.81
CA ALA A 350 -9.65 27.26 9.16
C ALA A 350 -9.36 28.64 8.52
N ALA A 351 -8.26 29.27 8.91
CA ALA A 351 -7.75 30.51 8.29
C ALA A 351 -6.58 30.25 7.30
N ASP A 352 -6.29 28.98 6.95
CA ASP A 352 -5.24 28.65 5.96
C ASP A 352 -5.61 29.22 4.59
N ALA A 353 -4.63 29.73 3.86
CA ALA A 353 -4.81 30.26 2.51
C ALA A 353 -5.23 29.21 1.47
N GLU A 354 -5.04 27.91 1.78
CA GLU A 354 -5.50 26.80 0.94
C GLU A 354 -6.96 26.48 1.29
N PRO A 355 -7.94 26.77 0.41
CA PRO A 355 -9.37 26.60 0.70
C PRO A 355 -9.75 25.18 1.07
N LEU A 356 -9.03 24.20 0.52
CA LEU A 356 -9.25 22.79 0.82
C LEU A 356 -8.97 22.44 2.29
N ILE A 357 -7.95 23.06 2.89
CA ILE A 357 -7.63 22.89 4.31
C ILE A 357 -8.66 23.62 5.15
N ALA A 358 -8.96 24.88 4.82
CA ALA A 358 -9.89 25.73 5.57
C ALA A 358 -11.28 25.08 5.70
N GLU A 359 -11.84 24.59 4.58
CA GLU A 359 -13.15 23.93 4.54
C GLU A 359 -13.21 22.68 5.44
N HIS A 360 -12.16 21.84 5.38
CA HIS A 360 -12.14 20.61 6.20
C HIS A 360 -11.87 20.90 7.69
N ALA A 361 -11.13 21.97 8.00
CA ALA A 361 -10.95 22.43 9.37
C ALA A 361 -12.26 22.96 9.97
N GLN A 362 -13.04 23.73 9.21
CA GLN A 362 -14.38 24.20 9.64
C GLN A 362 -15.32 23.02 9.92
N TRP A 363 -15.34 22.01 9.02
CA TRP A 363 -16.09 20.77 9.26
C TRP A 363 -15.66 20.08 10.57
N ALA A 364 -14.36 19.97 10.81
CA ALA A 364 -13.83 19.32 11.99
C ALA A 364 -14.20 20.06 13.30
N ILE A 365 -14.13 21.39 13.29
CA ILE A 365 -14.57 22.24 14.39
C ILE A 365 -16.04 21.99 14.74
N GLY A 366 -16.92 21.97 13.70
CA GLY A 366 -18.33 21.64 13.87
C GLY A 366 -18.53 20.28 14.54
N ARG A 367 -17.85 19.25 14.06
CA ARG A 367 -17.93 17.88 14.60
C ARG A 367 -17.49 17.78 16.06
N ILE A 368 -16.41 18.46 16.44
CA ILE A 368 -15.93 18.46 17.82
C ILE A 368 -16.94 19.18 18.73
N ARG A 369 -17.45 20.34 18.30
CA ARG A 369 -18.44 21.11 19.08
C ARG A 369 -19.73 20.34 19.30
N GLU A 370 -20.26 19.69 18.27
CA GLU A 370 -21.45 18.82 18.37
C GLU A 370 -21.28 17.72 19.42
N ARG A 371 -20.13 17.00 19.41
CA ARG A 371 -19.84 15.93 20.39
C ARG A 371 -19.66 16.40 21.81
N THR A 372 -19.39 17.68 22.01
CA THR A 372 -19.13 18.24 23.36
C THR A 372 -20.34 18.89 24.00
N VAL A 373 -21.41 19.03 23.25
CA VAL A 373 -22.70 19.55 23.75
C VAL A 373 -23.68 18.41 24.08
N ALA A 374 -23.49 17.23 23.43
CA ALA A 374 -24.22 16.00 23.72
C ALA A 374 -23.62 15.25 24.91
#